data_8bc42e3497f28b56243886033d5e2c80
#
_entry.id   8bc42e3497f28b56243886033d5e2c80
#
_cell.length_a   1.000
_cell.length_b   1.000
_cell.length_c   1.000
_cell.angle_alpha   90.00
_cell.angle_beta   90.00
_cell.angle_gamma   90.00
#
_symmetry.space_group_name_H-M   'P 1'
#
loop_
_entity.id
_entity.type
_entity.pdbx_description
1 polymer ?
#
loop_
_entity_poly.entity_id
_entity_poly.type
_entity_poly.pdbx_seq_one_letter_code
_entity_poly.pdbx_strand_id
1 'polypeptide(L)'
;MNRFMTIKLDYLPEKEEINLLKKLTGIKSEVAKKITNFARQIRVKYSEGELSMPISTRETICCAELVADGFNTVDAFNFAFIQKYIDKEEEHMVKSIMMGY
;
A
#
# COMPACT_ATOMS: atom_id res chain seq x y z
N MET A 1 24.59 14.98 1.30
CA MET A 1 24.16 14.45 1.25
C MET A 1 23.42 14.10 1.00
N ASN A 2 23.44 14.34 1.25
CA ASN A 2 22.74 13.90 1.24
C ASN A 2 21.98 13.38 1.15
N ARG A 3 21.99 13.68 1.36
CA ARG A 3 21.41 13.19 1.52
C ARG A 3 20.53 12.85 1.37
N PHE A 4 20.72 13.25 1.67
CA PHE A 4 19.88 12.83 1.69
C PHE A 4 19.00 12.39 1.34
N MET A 5 19.10 12.66 1.35
CA MET A 5 18.36 12.25 1.23
C MET A 5 17.64 11.60 0.96
N THR A 6 17.74 11.76 1.15
CA THR A 6 17.22 11.08 1.15
C THR A 6 16.58 10.15 1.04
N ILE A 7 16.40 10.31 1.15
CA ILE A 7 15.97 9.48 1.41
C ILE A 7 15.10 8.91 1.17
N LYS A 8 14.91 8.92 1.18
CA LYS A 8 14.00 8.43 1.11
C LYS A 8 13.38 7.84 0.35
N LEU A 9 13.02 7.99 -0.09
CA LEU A 9 12.39 7.24 -0.61
C LEU A 9 12.63 5.86 -0.87
N ASP A 10 12.63 5.23 -0.17
CA ASP A 10 13.11 3.90 -0.02
C ASP A 10 12.11 2.83 -0.34
N TYR A 11 11.19 3.16 -1.22
CA TYR A 11 10.23 2.17 -1.70
C TYR A 11 10.86 1.35 -2.80
N LEU A 12 10.56 0.05 -2.81
CA LEU A 12 11.03 -0.82 -3.86
C LEU A 12 10.41 -0.44 -5.21
N PRO A 13 11.12 -0.69 -6.31
CA PRO A 13 10.48 -0.59 -7.62
C PRO A 13 9.26 -1.49 -7.70
N GLU A 14 8.29 -1.10 -8.51
CA GLU A 14 7.01 -1.80 -8.59
C GLU A 14 7.16 -3.31 -8.77
N LYS A 15 7.97 -3.71 -9.73
CA LYS A 15 8.16 -5.13 -10.00
C LYS A 15 8.75 -5.88 -8.82
N GLU A 16 9.68 -5.26 -8.13
CA GLU A 16 10.31 -5.90 -6.98
C GLU A 16 9.35 -6.02 -5.81
N GLU A 17 8.53 -5.02 -5.61
CA GLU A 17 7.53 -5.08 -4.55
C GLU A 17 6.50 -6.17 -4.84
N ILE A 18 6.04 -6.26 -6.09
CA ILE A 18 5.11 -7.31 -6.49
C ILE A 18 5.71 -8.68 -6.26
N ASN A 19 6.97 -8.87 -6.70
CA ASN A 19 7.64 -10.15 -6.53
C ASN A 19 7.84 -10.49 -5.06
N LEU A 20 8.16 -9.49 -4.25
CA LEU A 20 8.34 -9.70 -2.82
C LEU A 20 7.05 -10.18 -2.17
N LEU A 21 5.93 -9.55 -2.50
CA LEU A 21 4.64 -9.96 -1.95
C LEU A 21 4.30 -11.39 -2.33
N LYS A 22 4.52 -11.74 -3.59
CA LYS A 22 4.26 -13.09 -4.05
C LYS A 22 5.17 -14.12 -3.35
N LYS A 23 6.42 -13.76 -3.21
CA LYS A 23 7.40 -14.68 -2.60
C LYS A 23 7.13 -14.93 -1.14
N LEU A 24 6.78 -13.87 -0.42
CA LEU A 24 6.57 -13.98 1.03
C LEU A 24 5.24 -14.59 1.42
N THR A 25 4.21 -14.39 0.60
CA THR A 25 2.86 -14.78 0.98
C THR A 25 2.22 -15.80 0.07
N GLY A 26 2.73 -15.96 -1.14
CA GLY A 26 2.18 -16.91 -2.11
C GLY A 26 0.91 -16.42 -2.80
N ILE A 27 0.56 -15.15 -2.66
CA ILE A 27 -0.64 -14.63 -3.32
C ILE A 27 -0.45 -14.56 -4.83
N LYS A 28 -1.56 -14.48 -5.54
CA LYS A 28 -1.54 -14.41 -7.00
C LYS A 28 -0.95 -13.09 -7.48
N SER A 29 -0.37 -13.14 -8.67
CA SER A 29 0.23 -11.96 -9.29
C SER A 29 -0.75 -10.81 -9.38
N GLU A 30 -2.00 -11.09 -9.76
CA GLU A 30 -3.03 -10.06 -9.89
C GLU A 30 -3.29 -9.34 -8.58
N VAL A 31 -3.36 -10.10 -7.49
CA VAL A 31 -3.58 -9.52 -6.16
C VAL A 31 -2.38 -8.69 -5.74
N ALA A 32 -1.18 -9.21 -5.96
CA ALA A 32 0.04 -8.47 -5.64
C ALA A 32 0.09 -7.15 -6.39
N LYS A 33 -0.30 -7.15 -7.66
CA LYS A 33 -0.32 -5.94 -8.47
C LYS A 33 -1.33 -4.92 -7.93
N LYS A 34 -2.51 -5.37 -7.54
CA LYS A 34 -3.52 -4.48 -6.96
C LYS A 34 -3.01 -3.81 -5.69
N ILE A 35 -2.43 -4.59 -4.81
CA ILE A 35 -1.90 -4.06 -3.55
C ILE A 35 -0.81 -3.03 -3.82
N THR A 36 0.12 -3.37 -4.71
CA THR A 36 1.23 -2.50 -5.03
C THR A 36 0.76 -1.21 -5.70
N ASN A 37 -0.15 -1.32 -6.66
CA ASN A 37 -0.67 -0.14 -7.35
C ASN A 37 -1.40 0.79 -6.40
N PHE A 38 -2.21 0.25 -5.51
CA PHE A 38 -2.90 1.04 -4.51
C PHE A 38 -1.90 1.78 -3.63
N ALA A 39 -0.90 1.07 -3.14
CA ALA A 39 0.11 1.67 -2.27
C ALA A 39 0.86 2.79 -2.99
N ARG A 40 1.17 2.60 -4.27
CA ARG A 40 1.89 3.61 -5.05
C ARG A 40 1.06 4.88 -5.22
N GLN A 41 -0.24 4.74 -5.44
CA GLN A 41 -1.11 5.90 -5.55
C GLN A 41 -1.18 6.67 -4.24
N ILE A 42 -1.25 5.94 -3.12
CA ILE A 42 -1.24 6.58 -1.81
C ILE A 42 0.09 7.30 -1.56
N ARG A 43 1.20 6.70 -1.97
CA ARG A 43 2.52 7.31 -1.81
C ARG A 43 2.63 8.60 -2.61
N VAL A 44 2.05 8.63 -3.82
CA VAL A 44 2.01 9.86 -4.62
C VAL A 44 1.20 10.94 -3.92
N LYS A 45 0.02 10.60 -3.40
CA LYS A 45 -0.79 11.55 -2.66
C LYS A 45 -0.08 12.09 -1.43
N TYR A 46 0.64 11.21 -0.74
CA TYR A 46 1.44 11.64 0.39
C TYR A 46 2.53 12.62 -0.03
N SER A 47 3.21 12.34 -1.15
CA SER A 47 4.30 13.22 -1.62
C SER A 47 3.78 14.57 -2.08
N GLU A 48 2.51 14.63 -2.48
CA GLU A 48 1.86 15.87 -2.87
C GLU A 48 1.25 16.63 -1.70
N GLY A 49 1.39 16.08 -0.50
CA GLY A 49 0.88 16.73 0.70
C GLY A 49 -0.59 16.50 0.98
N GLU A 50 -1.24 15.63 0.23
CA GLU A 50 -2.67 15.38 0.38
C GLU A 50 -3.00 14.39 1.48
N LEU A 51 -2.03 13.57 1.88
CA LEU A 51 -2.19 12.61 2.97
C LEU A 51 -1.09 12.80 3.98
N SER A 52 -1.40 12.55 5.25
CA SER A 52 -0.46 12.74 6.33
C SER A 52 0.50 11.57 6.50
N MET A 53 0.16 10.40 5.95
CA MET A 53 0.98 9.20 6.10
C MET A 53 1.05 8.40 4.81
N PRO A 54 2.22 7.85 4.48
CA PRO A 54 2.34 6.98 3.32
C PRO A 54 2.03 5.53 3.71
N ILE A 55 2.01 4.66 2.71
CA ILE A 55 1.93 3.22 2.93
C ILE A 55 3.30 2.62 2.67
N SER A 56 3.85 1.97 3.68
CA SER A 56 5.18 1.37 3.57
C SER A 56 5.09 -0.04 2.98
N THR A 57 6.25 -0.57 2.59
CA THR A 57 6.32 -1.96 2.10
C THR A 57 5.87 -2.95 3.19
N ARG A 58 6.15 -2.64 4.45
CA ARG A 58 5.69 -3.49 5.55
C ARG A 58 4.18 -3.61 5.56
N GLU A 59 3.48 -2.51 5.27
CA GLU A 59 2.03 -2.53 5.24
C GLU A 59 1.50 -3.28 4.03
N THR A 60 2.16 -3.19 2.89
CA THR A 60 1.74 -3.99 1.72
C THR A 60 1.95 -5.47 1.99
N ILE A 61 3.03 -5.84 2.68
CA ILE A 61 3.26 -7.22 3.07
C ILE A 61 2.15 -7.70 4.02
N CYS A 62 1.78 -6.87 4.98
CA CYS A 62 0.70 -7.19 5.92
C CYS A 62 -0.60 -7.46 5.17
N CYS A 63 -0.95 -6.60 4.22
CA CYS A 63 -2.14 -6.77 3.41
C CYS A 63 -2.11 -8.09 2.63
N ALA A 64 -0.95 -8.37 2.03
CA ALA A 64 -0.78 -9.61 1.28
C ALA A 64 -0.93 -10.83 2.16
N GLU A 65 -0.42 -10.77 3.39
CA GLU A 65 -0.57 -11.87 4.34
C GLU A 65 -2.03 -12.11 4.70
N LEU A 66 -2.79 -11.04 4.87
CA LEU A 66 -4.21 -11.16 5.17
C LEU A 66 -4.96 -11.85 4.03
N VAL A 67 -4.66 -11.47 2.80
CA VAL A 67 -5.27 -12.11 1.63
C VAL A 67 -4.88 -13.59 1.57
N ALA A 68 -3.61 -13.88 1.85
CA ALA A 68 -3.14 -15.27 1.84
C ALA A 68 -3.84 -16.11 2.91
N ASP A 69 -4.23 -15.48 4.02
CA ASP A 69 -4.93 -16.15 5.11
C ASP A 69 -6.42 -16.33 4.85
N GLY A 70 -6.92 -15.84 3.74
CA GLY A 70 -8.31 -16.06 3.36
C GLY A 70 -9.20 -14.83 3.43
N PHE A 71 -8.67 -13.68 3.82
CA PHE A 71 -9.44 -12.43 3.80
C PHE A 71 -9.67 -12.01 2.36
N ASN A 72 -10.85 -11.44 2.08
CA ASN A 72 -11.04 -10.89 0.74
C ASN A 72 -10.25 -9.59 0.62
N THR A 73 -10.05 -9.15 -0.63
CA THR A 73 -9.20 -8.00 -0.91
C THR A 73 -9.68 -6.72 -0.22
N VAL A 74 -10.99 -6.50 -0.22
CA VAL A 74 -11.56 -5.31 0.40
C VAL A 74 -11.29 -5.28 1.90
N ASP A 75 -11.53 -6.39 2.58
CA ASP A 75 -11.29 -6.47 4.02
C ASP A 75 -9.80 -6.31 4.34
N ALA A 76 -8.93 -6.92 3.53
CA ALA A 76 -7.49 -6.80 3.74
C ALA A 76 -7.03 -5.35 3.59
N PHE A 77 -7.54 -4.65 2.58
CA PHE A 77 -7.21 -3.25 2.37
C PHE A 77 -7.69 -2.38 3.54
N ASN A 78 -8.92 -2.62 3.99
CA ASN A 78 -9.45 -1.88 5.13
C ASN A 78 -8.58 -2.07 6.37
N PHE A 79 -8.21 -3.31 6.63
CA PHE A 79 -7.45 -3.64 7.83
C PHE A 79 -6.03 -3.11 7.77
N ALA A 80 -5.38 -3.26 6.62
CA ALA A 80 -3.96 -2.93 6.51
C ALA A 80 -3.71 -1.45 6.25
N PHE A 81 -4.62 -0.78 5.55
CA PHE A 81 -4.36 0.58 5.05
C PHE A 81 -5.29 1.63 5.63
N ILE A 82 -6.61 1.38 5.57
CA ILE A 82 -7.56 2.45 5.82
C ILE A 82 -7.63 2.84 7.27
N GLN A 83 -7.46 1.89 8.17
CA GLN A 83 -7.57 2.15 9.61
C GLN A 83 -6.49 3.10 10.14
N LYS A 84 -5.39 3.26 9.43
CA LYS A 84 -4.35 4.17 9.88
C LYS A 84 -4.73 5.65 9.68
N TYR A 85 -5.73 5.92 8.83
CA TYR A 85 -6.17 7.28 8.52
C TYR A 85 -7.33 7.64 9.43
N ILE A 86 -7.04 8.40 10.48
CA ILE A 86 -8.03 8.79 11.47
C ILE A 86 -8.87 9.95 10.98
N ASP A 87 -8.27 10.86 10.21
CA ASP A 87 -8.96 12.00 9.64
C ASP A 87 -9.99 11.51 8.61
N LYS A 88 -11.23 11.93 8.75
CA LYS A 88 -12.30 11.46 7.89
C LYS A 88 -12.11 11.84 6.43
N GLU A 89 -11.53 12.99 6.15
CA GLU A 89 -11.26 13.40 4.79
C GLU A 89 -10.22 12.50 4.14
N GLU A 90 -9.17 12.17 4.89
CA GLU A 90 -8.15 11.26 4.39
C GLU A 90 -8.70 9.86 4.21
N GLU A 91 -9.48 9.38 5.17
CA GLU A 91 -10.10 8.09 5.06
C GLU A 91 -10.98 8.01 3.81
N HIS A 92 -11.77 9.05 3.57
CA HIS A 92 -12.63 9.10 2.40
C HIS A 92 -11.83 9.07 1.11
N MET A 93 -10.73 9.83 1.04
CA MET A 93 -9.87 9.85 -0.12
C MET A 93 -9.27 8.48 -0.40
N VAL A 94 -8.75 7.83 0.65
CA VAL A 94 -8.14 6.51 0.51
C VAL A 94 -9.17 5.48 0.07
N LYS A 95 -10.38 5.53 0.63
CA LYS A 95 -11.46 4.64 0.21
C LYS A 95 -11.86 4.85 -1.24
N SER A 96 -11.87 6.12 -1.69
CA SER A 96 -12.19 6.42 -3.09
C SER A 96 -11.17 5.79 -4.03
N ILE A 97 -9.90 5.84 -3.67
CA ILE A 97 -8.86 5.20 -4.47
C ILE A 97 -9.05 3.70 -4.48
N MET A 98 -9.35 3.13 -3.32
CA MET A 98 -9.55 1.69 -3.20
C MET A 98 -10.71 1.21 -4.07
N MET A 99 -11.79 1.98 -4.12
CA MET A 99 -12.97 1.60 -4.90
C MET A 99 -12.73 1.66 -6.41
N GLY A 100 -11.64 2.29 -6.83
CA GLY A 100 -11.24 2.27 -8.23
C GLY A 100 -10.62 0.93 -8.64
N TYR A 101 -10.46 0.03 -7.72
CA TYR A 101 -9.94 -1.30 -7.96
C TYR A 101 -11.02 -2.33 -7.70
#